data_68b37170d56d802bd536dc4236c4dbfb
#
_entry.id   68b37170d56d802bd536dc4236c4dbfb
#
_cell.length_a   1.000
_cell.length_b   1.000
_cell.length_c   1.000
_cell.angle_alpha   90.00
_cell.angle_beta   90.00
_cell.angle_gamma   90.00
#
_symmetry.space_group_name_H-M   'P 1'
#
loop_
_entity.id
_entity.type
_entity.pdbx_description
1 polymer ?
#
loop_
_entity_poly.entity_id
_entity_poly.type
_entity_poly.pdbx_seq_one_letter_code
_entity_poly.pdbx_strand_id
1 'polypeptide(L)'
;MKYFKTDGIRGVFGASDLSIELILKVGYSFDIFNENKVLIGYDTRYSSKIILQALKYALEISGKTVFDYGVISTPALEYLTKKKRTIGIMITASHNDFTYNGLKIIYKGHKLDDSLKEKLEKRMEENHKPVKIGSYRENKCPKNYFKFFDSIKIKKNIKLFLT
;
A
#
# COMPACT_ATOMS: atom_id res chain seq x y z
N MET A 1 -16.15 2.55 11.23
CA MET A 1 -14.83 3.01 10.71
C MET A 1 -15.01 4.37 10.04
N LYS A 2 -14.15 5.31 10.37
CA LYS A 2 -14.21 6.71 9.88
C LYS A 2 -13.47 6.90 8.56
N TYR A 3 -12.30 6.28 8.43
CA TYR A 3 -11.41 6.47 7.27
C TYR A 3 -11.40 5.26 6.34
N PHE A 4 -11.43 4.04 6.88
CA PHE A 4 -11.41 2.83 6.09
C PHE A 4 -12.78 2.52 5.49
N LYS A 5 -12.80 2.34 4.17
CA LYS A 5 -13.90 1.74 3.40
C LYS A 5 -13.59 0.27 3.12
N THR A 6 -14.40 -0.41 2.33
CA THR A 6 -14.25 -1.84 2.02
C THR A 6 -12.83 -2.20 1.53
N ASP A 7 -12.22 -1.34 0.69
CA ASP A 7 -10.92 -1.62 0.03
C ASP A 7 -9.76 -0.75 0.52
N GLY A 8 -9.91 -0.08 1.66
CA GLY A 8 -8.90 0.84 2.20
C GLY A 8 -9.37 2.27 2.30
N ILE A 9 -8.45 3.20 2.42
CA ILE A 9 -8.72 4.65 2.41
C ILE A 9 -8.72 5.12 0.96
N ARG A 10 -9.73 5.89 0.55
CA ARG A 10 -9.83 6.41 -0.81
C ARG A 10 -10.53 7.76 -0.83
N GLY A 11 -9.99 8.70 -1.60
CA GLY A 11 -10.56 10.04 -1.75
C GLY A 11 -9.91 10.82 -2.88
N VAL A 12 -10.38 12.06 -3.07
CA VAL A 12 -9.72 13.04 -3.94
C VAL A 12 -8.45 13.50 -3.25
N PHE A 13 -7.32 13.38 -3.95
CA PHE A 13 -6.02 13.76 -3.39
C PHE A 13 -5.97 15.28 -3.08
N GLY A 14 -5.56 15.62 -1.87
CA GLY A 14 -5.51 16.99 -1.36
C GLY A 14 -6.80 17.46 -0.69
N ALA A 15 -7.92 16.74 -0.86
CA ALA A 15 -9.14 16.99 -0.11
C ALA A 15 -9.12 16.31 1.27
N SER A 16 -10.12 16.57 2.10
CA SER A 16 -10.24 16.02 3.46
C SER A 16 -10.17 14.48 3.51
N ASP A 17 -10.67 13.82 2.46
CA ASP A 17 -10.75 12.36 2.38
C ASP A 17 -9.39 11.69 2.10
N LEU A 18 -8.43 12.43 1.53
CA LEU A 18 -7.07 11.97 1.27
C LEU A 18 -6.08 13.14 1.32
N SER A 19 -6.04 13.81 2.46
CA SER A 19 -5.07 14.89 2.72
C SER A 19 -3.69 14.33 3.08
N ILE A 20 -2.66 15.17 2.98
CA ILE A 20 -1.30 14.80 3.42
C ILE A 20 -1.27 14.48 4.91
N GLU A 21 -2.01 15.23 5.74
CA GLU A 21 -2.12 14.99 7.17
C GLU A 21 -2.70 13.60 7.47
N LEU A 22 -3.71 13.18 6.72
CA LEU A 22 -4.28 11.84 6.87
C LEU A 22 -3.26 10.76 6.47
N ILE A 23 -2.54 10.96 5.37
CA ILE A 23 -1.50 10.02 4.90
C ILE A 23 -0.38 9.89 5.95
N LEU A 24 0.06 11.01 6.56
CA LEU A 24 1.04 11.00 7.65
C LEU A 24 0.51 10.25 8.87
N LYS A 25 -0.74 10.49 9.28
CA LYS A 25 -1.38 9.76 10.39
C LYS A 25 -1.40 8.26 10.15
N VAL A 26 -1.73 7.82 8.93
CA VAL A 26 -1.66 6.39 8.55
C VAL A 26 -0.25 5.86 8.76
N GLY A 27 0.77 6.51 8.22
CA GLY A 27 2.16 6.06 8.35
C GLY A 27 2.65 6.02 9.80
N TYR A 28 2.32 7.02 10.61
CA TYR A 28 2.68 7.07 12.05
C TYR A 28 2.05 5.92 12.83
N SER A 29 0.83 5.53 12.46
CA SER A 29 0.09 4.47 13.15
C SER A 29 0.58 3.06 12.84
N PHE A 30 1.56 2.91 11.96
CA PHE A 30 2.13 1.59 11.65
C PHE A 30 2.97 1.00 12.79
N ASP A 31 3.23 1.75 13.83
CA ASP A 31 3.88 1.26 15.07
C ASP A 31 3.07 0.14 15.77
N ILE A 32 1.77 0.03 15.51
CA ILE A 32 0.93 -1.08 16.01
C ILE A 32 1.31 -2.45 15.41
N PHE A 33 2.01 -2.47 14.28
CA PHE A 33 2.44 -3.71 13.63
C PHE A 33 3.84 -4.10 14.08
N ASN A 34 4.03 -5.37 14.42
CA ASN A 34 5.33 -5.91 14.81
C ASN A 34 6.32 -6.02 13.64
N GLU A 35 5.81 -6.03 12.41
CA GLU A 35 6.63 -6.11 11.21
C GLU A 35 7.44 -4.82 11.01
N ASN A 36 8.78 -4.94 11.01
CA ASN A 36 9.67 -3.82 10.75
C ASN A 36 9.74 -3.41 9.28
N LYS A 37 9.35 -4.31 8.36
CA LYS A 37 9.41 -4.10 6.91
C LYS A 37 8.04 -3.72 6.39
N VAL A 38 7.95 -2.61 5.65
CA VAL A 38 6.75 -2.20 4.93
C VAL A 38 7.07 -2.14 3.44
N LEU A 39 6.30 -2.85 2.62
CA LEU A 39 6.44 -2.85 1.17
C LEU A 39 5.50 -1.79 0.60
N ILE A 40 5.97 -0.96 -0.31
CA ILE A 40 5.13 0.01 -1.01
C ILE A 40 5.18 -0.27 -2.51
N GLY A 41 4.01 -0.26 -3.13
CA GLY A 41 3.82 -0.22 -4.56
C GLY A 41 2.78 0.83 -4.92
N TYR A 42 2.79 1.31 -6.15
CA TYR A 42 1.85 2.34 -6.58
C TYR A 42 1.51 2.20 -8.07
N ASP A 43 0.39 2.81 -8.46
CA ASP A 43 -0.01 2.96 -9.85
C ASP A 43 0.59 4.23 -10.50
N THR A 44 0.25 4.51 -11.75
CA THR A 44 0.81 5.60 -12.54
C THR A 44 0.15 6.96 -12.33
N ARG A 45 -0.72 7.11 -11.32
CA ARG A 45 -1.39 8.38 -11.01
C ARG A 45 -0.39 9.45 -10.60
N TYR A 46 -0.63 10.69 -10.99
CA TYR A 46 0.26 11.82 -10.70
C TYR A 46 0.52 12.00 -9.20
N SER A 47 -0.52 11.82 -8.37
CA SER A 47 -0.42 11.96 -6.91
C SER A 47 0.31 10.80 -6.22
N SER A 48 0.50 9.64 -6.88
CA SER A 48 1.07 8.44 -6.26
C SER A 48 2.47 8.67 -5.70
N LYS A 49 3.32 9.41 -6.41
CA LYS A 49 4.68 9.74 -5.94
C LYS A 49 4.68 10.72 -4.75
N ILE A 50 3.73 11.66 -4.72
CA ILE A 50 3.60 12.62 -3.60
C ILE A 50 3.15 11.86 -2.35
N ILE A 51 2.15 10.98 -2.49
CA ILE A 51 1.68 10.11 -1.42
C ILE A 51 2.81 9.21 -0.91
N LEU A 52 3.61 8.63 -1.82
CA LEU A 52 4.78 7.84 -1.47
C LEU A 52 5.75 8.61 -0.57
N GLN A 53 6.05 9.87 -0.88
CA GLN A 53 7.00 10.66 -0.08
C GLN A 53 6.45 10.92 1.34
N ALA A 54 5.17 11.23 1.48
CA ALA A 54 4.54 11.42 2.77
C ALA A 54 4.53 10.13 3.60
N LEU A 55 4.14 9.01 2.99
CA LEU A 55 4.16 7.69 3.63
C LEU A 55 5.57 7.26 4.04
N LYS A 56 6.54 7.44 3.13
CA LYS A 56 7.95 7.14 3.40
C LYS A 56 8.42 7.87 4.65
N TYR A 57 8.25 9.19 4.70
CA TYR A 57 8.62 9.98 5.87
C TYR A 57 7.97 9.46 7.15
N ALA A 58 6.64 9.27 7.14
CA ALA A 58 5.91 8.86 8.33
C ALA A 58 6.28 7.45 8.81
N LEU A 59 6.51 6.52 7.88
CA LEU A 59 6.92 5.16 8.21
C LEU A 59 8.36 5.10 8.73
N GLU A 60 9.28 5.88 8.14
CA GLU A 60 10.67 5.93 8.59
C GLU A 60 10.79 6.45 10.02
N ILE A 61 10.08 7.54 10.38
CA ILE A 61 10.10 8.03 11.76
C ILE A 61 9.31 7.14 12.74
N SER A 62 8.49 6.19 12.22
CA SER A 62 7.87 5.12 13.00
C SER A 62 8.78 3.90 13.18
N GLY A 63 10.04 3.99 12.77
CA GLY A 63 11.03 2.93 12.89
C GLY A 63 10.89 1.82 11.85
N LYS A 64 10.12 2.03 10.78
CA LYS A 64 9.92 1.01 9.74
C LYS A 64 11.00 1.09 8.66
N THR A 65 11.40 -0.05 8.14
CA THR A 65 12.18 -0.13 6.91
C THR A 65 11.24 -0.19 5.71
N VAL A 66 11.23 0.86 4.93
CA VAL A 66 10.37 1.00 3.74
C VAL A 66 11.08 0.38 2.52
N PHE A 67 10.39 -0.51 1.82
CA PHE A 67 10.83 -1.11 0.56
C PHE A 67 9.91 -0.62 -0.56
N ASP A 68 10.40 0.28 -1.37
CA ASP A 68 9.70 0.83 -2.53
C ASP A 68 9.88 -0.08 -3.75
N TYR A 69 8.79 -0.64 -4.24
CA TYR A 69 8.77 -1.51 -5.43
C TYR A 69 8.36 -0.76 -6.71
N GLY A 70 8.17 0.55 -6.62
CA GLY A 70 7.80 1.37 -7.77
C GLY A 70 6.41 1.07 -8.30
N VAL A 71 6.24 1.24 -9.59
CA VAL A 71 4.98 0.94 -10.27
C VAL A 71 4.81 -0.57 -10.41
N ILE A 72 3.87 -1.13 -9.64
CA ILE A 72 3.52 -2.55 -9.68
C ILE A 72 2.00 -2.73 -9.53
N SER A 73 1.50 -3.91 -9.88
CA SER A 73 0.09 -4.23 -9.67
C SER A 73 -0.21 -4.63 -8.22
N THR A 74 -1.47 -4.43 -7.78
CA THR A 74 -1.92 -4.89 -6.46
C THR A 74 -1.65 -6.40 -6.24
N PRO A 75 -1.95 -7.32 -7.18
CA PRO A 75 -1.62 -8.73 -7.01
C PRO A 75 -0.12 -9.01 -6.83
N ALA A 76 0.75 -8.21 -7.47
CA ALA A 76 2.19 -8.35 -7.28
C ALA A 76 2.60 -7.97 -5.86
N LEU A 77 2.03 -6.90 -5.30
CA LEU A 77 2.30 -6.51 -3.91
C LEU A 77 1.72 -7.52 -2.91
N GLU A 78 0.53 -8.07 -3.18
CA GLU A 78 -0.08 -9.16 -2.38
C GLU A 78 0.83 -10.39 -2.34
N TYR A 79 1.33 -10.83 -3.50
CA TYR A 79 2.30 -11.92 -3.60
C TYR A 79 3.56 -11.65 -2.76
N LEU A 80 4.11 -10.44 -2.87
CA LEU A 80 5.32 -10.04 -2.15
C LEU A 80 5.11 -10.01 -0.64
N THR A 81 4.01 -9.44 -0.16
CA THR A 81 3.69 -9.37 1.27
C THR A 81 3.46 -10.75 1.85
N LYS A 82 2.81 -11.65 1.11
CA LYS A 82 2.65 -13.06 1.48
C LYS A 82 4.00 -13.77 1.58
N LYS A 83 4.81 -13.67 0.54
CA LYS A 83 6.13 -14.33 0.46
C LYS A 83 7.08 -13.85 1.54
N LYS A 84 7.09 -12.55 1.85
CA LYS A 84 7.96 -11.94 2.86
C LYS A 84 7.33 -11.93 4.26
N ARG A 85 6.09 -12.43 4.41
CA ARG A 85 5.31 -12.46 5.67
C ARG A 85 5.28 -11.10 6.36
N THR A 86 4.99 -10.05 5.60
CA THR A 86 5.04 -8.67 6.07
C THR A 86 3.82 -7.87 5.60
N ILE A 87 3.82 -6.58 5.89
CA ILE A 87 2.76 -5.64 5.53
C ILE A 87 3.16 -4.85 4.28
N GLY A 88 2.18 -4.44 3.49
CA GLY A 88 2.38 -3.57 2.35
C GLY A 88 1.29 -2.51 2.22
N ILE A 89 1.61 -1.45 1.51
CA ILE A 89 0.69 -0.39 1.13
C ILE A 89 0.71 -0.25 -0.39
N MET A 90 -0.45 -0.47 -1.00
CA MET A 90 -0.65 -0.17 -2.41
C MET A 90 -1.30 1.20 -2.55
N ILE A 91 -0.62 2.13 -3.20
CA ILE A 91 -1.11 3.48 -3.49
C ILE A 91 -1.86 3.42 -4.82
N THR A 92 -3.19 3.45 -4.77
CA THR A 92 -4.06 3.35 -5.95
C THR A 92 -5.51 3.68 -5.61
N ALA A 93 -6.24 4.21 -6.57
CA ALA A 93 -7.70 4.30 -6.51
C ALA A 93 -8.38 3.30 -7.46
N SER A 94 -7.64 2.33 -8.02
CA SER A 94 -8.18 1.30 -8.92
C SER A 94 -8.82 1.92 -10.19
N HIS A 95 -10.14 1.77 -10.35
CA HIS A 95 -10.92 2.25 -11.51
C HIS A 95 -11.52 3.65 -11.33
N ASN A 96 -11.29 4.32 -10.20
CA ASN A 96 -11.78 5.68 -10.01
C ASN A 96 -11.09 6.68 -10.94
N ASP A 97 -11.72 7.83 -11.14
CA ASP A 97 -11.15 8.96 -11.86
C ASP A 97 -9.71 9.28 -11.42
N PHE A 98 -8.93 9.93 -12.29
CA PHE A 98 -7.50 10.22 -12.07
C PHE A 98 -7.25 11.19 -10.91
N THR A 99 -8.25 12.00 -10.51
CA THR A 99 -8.16 12.90 -9.35
C THR A 99 -8.19 12.15 -8.01
N TYR A 100 -8.73 10.93 -8.02
CA TYR A 100 -8.75 10.07 -6.86
C TYR A 100 -7.43 9.34 -6.68
N ASN A 101 -7.10 9.04 -5.43
CA ASN A 101 -6.09 8.07 -5.06
C ASN A 101 -6.50 7.35 -3.77
N GLY A 102 -5.66 6.48 -3.23
CA GLY A 102 -5.98 5.77 -2.01
C GLY A 102 -4.85 4.89 -1.50
N LEU A 103 -5.07 4.32 -0.33
CA LEU A 103 -4.16 3.44 0.37
C LEU A 103 -4.85 2.12 0.64
N LYS A 104 -4.40 1.05 -0.02
CA LYS A 104 -4.81 -0.33 0.31
C LYS A 104 -3.73 -0.96 1.17
N ILE A 105 -4.07 -1.31 2.40
CA ILE A 105 -3.15 -1.99 3.30
C ILE A 105 -3.33 -3.50 3.13
N ILE A 106 -2.22 -4.18 2.90
CA ILE A 106 -2.15 -5.61 2.62
C ILE A 106 -1.29 -6.25 3.71
N TYR A 107 -1.86 -7.20 4.44
CA TYR A 107 -1.18 -7.90 5.52
C TYR A 107 -0.96 -9.37 5.16
N LYS A 108 0.29 -9.76 4.96
CA LYS A 108 0.70 -11.15 4.64
C LYS A 108 -0.07 -11.77 3.45
N GLY A 109 -0.34 -10.97 2.43
CA GLY A 109 -1.02 -11.38 1.20
C GLY A 109 -2.54 -11.23 1.21
N HIS A 110 -3.12 -10.68 2.27
CA HIS A 110 -4.56 -10.48 2.41
C HIS A 110 -4.90 -9.02 2.71
N LYS A 111 -6.12 -8.61 2.40
CA LYS A 111 -6.66 -7.32 2.87
C LYS A 111 -6.63 -7.30 4.40
N LEU A 112 -6.44 -6.11 4.96
CA LEU A 112 -6.53 -5.91 6.40
C LEU A 112 -7.94 -6.30 6.88
N ASP A 113 -8.03 -7.11 7.94
CA ASP A 113 -9.30 -7.43 8.57
C ASP A 113 -9.85 -6.24 9.36
N ASP A 114 -11.13 -6.29 9.71
CA ASP A 114 -11.80 -5.15 10.34
C ASP A 114 -11.25 -4.87 11.75
N SER A 115 -10.82 -5.87 12.49
CA SER A 115 -10.20 -5.68 13.81
C SER A 115 -8.88 -4.88 13.71
N LEU A 116 -8.05 -5.19 12.71
CA LEU A 116 -6.81 -4.45 12.48
C LEU A 116 -7.07 -3.05 11.92
N LYS A 117 -8.12 -2.87 11.08
CA LYS A 117 -8.52 -1.52 10.62
C LYS A 117 -8.96 -0.65 11.79
N GLU A 118 -9.79 -1.18 12.70
CA GLU A 118 -10.24 -0.46 13.90
C GLU A 118 -9.08 -0.07 14.81
N LYS A 119 -8.13 -0.97 15.04
CA LYS A 119 -6.92 -0.68 15.81
C LYS A 119 -6.08 0.42 15.15
N LEU A 120 -5.96 0.37 13.83
CA LEU A 120 -5.21 1.38 13.08
C LEU A 120 -5.91 2.74 13.14
N GLU A 121 -7.25 2.80 12.93
CA GLU A 121 -8.01 4.04 13.07
C GLU A 121 -7.92 4.62 14.48
N LYS A 122 -8.06 3.79 15.51
CA LYS A 122 -7.89 4.24 16.89
C LYS A 122 -6.52 4.88 17.09
N ARG A 123 -5.46 4.24 16.59
CA ARG A 123 -4.10 4.76 16.68
C ARG A 123 -3.93 6.10 15.94
N MET A 124 -4.58 6.24 14.78
CA MET A 124 -4.58 7.50 13.99
C MET A 124 -5.22 8.66 14.75
N GLU A 125 -6.24 8.39 15.59
CA GLU A 125 -6.93 9.41 16.39
C GLU A 125 -6.12 9.85 17.64
N GLU A 126 -5.18 9.05 18.10
CA GLU A 126 -4.34 9.36 19.26
C GLU A 126 -3.34 10.50 19.01
N ASN A 127 -3.30 11.08 17.81
CA ASN A 127 -2.39 12.15 17.39
C ASN A 127 -0.91 11.87 17.76
N HIS A 128 -0.54 10.60 17.72
CA HIS A 128 0.78 10.12 18.09
C HIS A 128 1.81 10.37 16.97
N LYS A 129 2.97 10.88 17.34
CA LYS A 129 4.13 11.01 16.45
C LYS A 129 5.25 10.13 17.01
N PRO A 130 5.47 8.95 16.43
CA PRO A 130 6.57 8.09 16.87
C PRO A 130 7.92 8.75 16.56
N VAL A 131 8.91 8.45 17.40
CA VAL A 131 10.29 8.96 17.22
C VAL A 131 11.23 7.76 17.21
N LYS A 132 11.21 7.00 16.14
CA LYS A 132 12.17 5.92 15.87
C LYS A 132 12.70 6.10 14.46
N ILE A 133 13.97 5.82 14.23
CA ILE A 133 14.56 5.99 12.91
C ILE A 133 14.52 4.64 12.18
N GLY A 134 13.80 4.60 11.09
CA GLY A 134 13.77 3.50 10.14
C GLY A 134 14.73 3.71 8.96
N SER A 135 14.44 3.09 7.82
CA SER A 135 15.26 3.23 6.61
C SER A 135 14.41 3.05 5.35
N TYR A 136 14.94 3.53 4.23
CA TYR A 136 14.31 3.41 2.92
C TYR A 136 15.22 2.64 1.94
N ARG A 137 14.60 1.81 1.09
CA ARG A 137 15.29 1.06 0.03
C ARG A 137 14.42 0.98 -1.22
N GLU A 138 15.00 1.31 -2.35
CA GLU A 138 14.38 1.02 -3.64
C GLU A 138 14.55 -0.46 -3.99
N ASN A 139 13.51 -1.05 -4.55
CA ASN A 139 13.47 -2.44 -4.95
C ASN A 139 12.80 -2.61 -6.31
N LYS A 140 13.02 -3.76 -6.92
CA LYS A 140 12.33 -4.15 -8.16
C LYS A 140 11.44 -5.35 -7.89
N CYS A 141 10.32 -5.44 -8.62
CA CYS A 141 9.49 -6.63 -8.58
C CYS A 141 10.34 -7.86 -8.98
N PRO A 142 10.41 -8.89 -8.15
CA PRO A 142 11.29 -10.03 -8.41
C PRO A 142 10.80 -10.82 -9.63
N LYS A 143 11.73 -11.25 -10.47
CA LYS A 143 11.46 -12.07 -11.65
C LYS A 143 10.62 -13.34 -11.35
N ASN A 144 10.69 -13.85 -10.13
CA ASN A 144 9.92 -15.03 -9.71
C ASN A 144 8.40 -14.79 -9.69
N TYR A 145 7.95 -13.55 -9.55
CA TYR A 145 6.52 -13.22 -9.71
C TYR A 145 6.05 -13.50 -11.14
N PHE A 146 6.85 -13.15 -12.11
CA PHE A 146 6.53 -13.39 -13.53
C PHE A 146 6.59 -14.88 -13.89
N LYS A 147 7.52 -15.64 -13.30
CA LYS A 147 7.60 -17.10 -13.51
C LYS A 147 6.33 -17.85 -13.08
N PHE A 148 5.55 -17.28 -12.16
CA PHE A 148 4.25 -17.85 -11.81
C PHE A 148 3.31 -17.90 -13.02
N PHE A 149 3.35 -16.91 -13.89
CA PHE A 149 2.53 -16.85 -15.10
C PHE A 149 3.04 -17.79 -16.21
N ASP A 150 4.33 -18.09 -16.24
CA ASP A 150 4.93 -19.02 -17.20
C ASP A 150 4.38 -20.46 -17.03
N SER A 151 3.90 -20.79 -15.83
CA SER A 151 3.27 -22.08 -15.54
C SER A 151 1.83 -22.22 -16.02
N ILE A 152 1.20 -21.10 -16.42
CA ILE A 152 -0.19 -21.09 -16.89
C ILE A 152 -0.22 -21.54 -18.35
N LYS A 153 -0.72 -22.76 -18.59
CA LYS A 153 -0.95 -23.27 -19.95
C LYS A 153 -2.16 -22.56 -20.55
N ILE A 154 -1.93 -21.63 -21.46
CA ILE A 154 -2.99 -21.01 -22.26
C ILE A 154 -3.33 -21.99 -23.40
N LYS A 155 -4.61 -22.38 -23.56
CA LYS A 155 -5.06 -23.18 -24.70
C LYS A 155 -4.81 -22.36 -25.98
N LYS A 156 -4.14 -22.96 -26.97
CA LYS A 156 -3.99 -22.37 -28.31
C LYS A 156 -5.38 -22.10 -28.84
N ASN A 157 -5.61 -20.92 -29.47
CA ASN A 157 -6.85 -20.44 -30.09
C ASN A 157 -7.82 -19.66 -29.20
N ILE A 158 -7.34 -18.87 -28.26
CA ILE A 158 -8.14 -17.81 -27.61
C ILE A 158 -8.10 -16.56 -28.53
N LYS A 159 -9.24 -16.15 -29.07
CA LYS A 159 -9.40 -14.83 -29.68
C LYS A 159 -9.74 -13.82 -28.59
N LEU A 160 -8.86 -12.86 -28.36
CA LEU A 160 -9.11 -11.74 -27.43
C LEU A 160 -9.63 -10.57 -28.25
N PHE A 161 -10.82 -10.09 -27.90
CA PHE A 161 -11.35 -8.83 -28.40
C PHE A 161 -11.07 -7.78 -27.32
N LEU A 162 -10.23 -6.81 -27.62
CA LEU A 162 -10.04 -5.63 -26.80
C LEU A 162 -11.04 -4.57 -27.28
N THR A 163 -12.00 -4.22 -26.44
CA THR A 163 -12.94 -3.11 -26.66
C THR A 163 -12.47 -1.89 -25.90
#